data_75eec5454d01d973c60067f3947cbd49
#
_entry.id   75eec5454d01d973c60067f3947cbd49
#
_cell.length_a   1.000
_cell.length_b   1.000
_cell.length_c   1.000
_cell.angle_alpha   90.00
_cell.angle_beta   90.00
_cell.angle_gamma   90.00
#
_symmetry.space_group_name_H-M   'P 1'
#
loop_
_entity.id
_entity.type
_entity.pdbx_description
1 polymer ?
#
loop_
_entity_poly.entity_id
_entity_poly.type
_entity_poly.pdbx_seq_one_letter_code
_entity_poly.pdbx_strand_id
1 'polypeptide(L)' 'MENIIKGFELHGVIPNRVETYHDVNSGELVASITPIHAHKYVAKVSKMTFTTPTMEGAELLVQSYLKRRV' A
#
# COMPACT_ATOMS: atom_id res chain seq x y z
N MET A 1 -13.06 4.72 -3.73
CA MET A 1 -12.49 3.65 -2.91
C MET A 1 -13.33 2.38 -2.84
N GLU A 2 -14.56 2.44 -3.34
CA GLU A 2 -15.47 1.29 -3.28
C GLU A 2 -14.98 0.07 -4.04
N ASN A 3 -14.18 0.27 -5.08
CA ASN A 3 -13.69 -0.82 -5.91
C ASN A 3 -12.29 -1.31 -5.51
N ILE A 4 -11.81 -0.89 -4.36
CA ILE A 4 -10.47 -1.25 -3.89
C ILE A 4 -10.58 -2.11 -2.64
N ILE A 5 -9.91 -3.26 -2.66
CA ILE A 5 -9.83 -4.17 -1.52
C ILE A 5 -8.44 -4.07 -0.92
N LYS A 6 -8.40 -3.82 0.40
CA LYS A 6 -7.16 -3.83 1.16
C LYS A 6 -6.89 -5.24 1.67
N GLY A 7 -5.68 -5.73 1.45
CA GLY A 7 -5.24 -7.02 1.94
C GLY A 7 -3.82 -6.95 2.45
N PHE A 8 -3.18 -8.10 2.60
CA PHE A 8 -1.78 -8.15 2.95
C PHE A 8 -1.13 -9.41 2.43
N GLU A 9 0.19 -9.38 2.30
CA GLU A 9 1.00 -10.53 1.95
C GLU A 9 2.15 -10.63 2.94
N LEU A 10 2.63 -11.85 3.20
CA LEU A 10 3.79 -12.10 4.04
C LEU A 10 4.99 -12.38 3.14
N HIS A 11 6.08 -11.67 3.36
CA HIS A 11 7.29 -11.79 2.55
C HIS A 11 8.50 -12.06 3.43
N GLY A 12 9.43 -12.88 2.92
CA GLY A 12 10.70 -13.12 3.56
C GLY A 12 10.72 -14.27 4.56
N VAL A 13 11.92 -14.55 5.08
CA VAL A 13 12.15 -15.63 6.06
C VAL A 13 11.53 -15.26 7.41
N ILE A 14 11.75 -14.00 7.82
CA ILE A 14 11.00 -13.42 8.93
C ILE A 14 9.89 -12.64 8.26
N PRO A 15 8.62 -13.09 8.36
CA PRO A 15 7.56 -12.50 7.56
C PRO A 15 7.37 -11.01 7.82
N ASN A 16 7.46 -10.22 6.76
CA ASN A 16 7.10 -8.82 6.75
C ASN A 16 5.69 -8.71 6.17
N ARG A 17 4.82 -8.04 6.89
CA ARG A 17 3.45 -7.85 6.43
C ARG A 17 3.39 -6.68 5.46
N VAL A 18 3.25 -7.00 4.18
CA VAL A 18 3.10 -5.99 3.12
C VAL A 18 1.62 -5.75 2.90
N GLU A 19 1.16 -4.54 3.16
CA GLU A 19 -0.23 -4.16 2.87
C GLU A 19 -0.41 -4.02 1.37
N THR A 20 -1.51 -4.55 0.84
CA THR A 20 -1.78 -4.51 -0.60
C THR A 20 -3.15 -3.92 -0.87
N TYR A 21 -3.28 -3.24 -2.00
CA TYR A 21 -4.54 -2.65 -2.43
C TYR A 21 -4.81 -3.13 -3.86
N HIS A 22 -5.92 -3.82 -4.06
CA HIS A 22 -6.29 -4.39 -5.36
C HIS A 22 -7.60 -3.81 -5.84
N ASP A 23 -7.69 -3.63 -7.16
CA ASP A 23 -8.97 -3.29 -7.81
C ASP A 23 -9.86 -4.53 -7.75
N VAL A 24 -11.07 -4.39 -7.23
CA VAL A 24 -11.98 -5.51 -7.04
C VAL A 24 -12.46 -6.10 -8.36
N ASN A 25 -12.51 -5.30 -9.41
CA ASN A 25 -13.00 -5.74 -10.71
C ASN A 25 -11.94 -6.47 -11.52
N SER A 26 -10.72 -5.96 -11.55
CA SER A 26 -9.64 -6.52 -12.34
C SER A 26 -8.71 -7.45 -11.56
N GLY A 27 -8.71 -7.32 -10.23
CA GLY A 27 -7.75 -8.02 -9.38
C GLY A 27 -6.34 -7.42 -9.44
N GLU A 28 -6.17 -6.32 -10.16
CA GLU A 28 -4.87 -5.69 -10.35
C GLU A 28 -4.38 -5.03 -9.07
N LEU A 29 -3.08 -5.20 -8.78
CA LEU A 29 -2.45 -4.51 -7.65
C LEU A 29 -2.28 -3.03 -8.01
N VAL A 30 -2.93 -2.16 -7.26
CA VAL A 30 -2.89 -0.71 -7.52
C VAL A 30 -2.00 0.04 -6.55
N ALA A 31 -1.73 -0.52 -5.38
CA ALA A 31 -0.86 0.10 -4.39
C ALA A 31 -0.35 -0.93 -3.40
N SER A 32 0.76 -0.62 -2.75
CA SER A 32 1.29 -1.47 -1.68
C SER A 32 2.06 -0.62 -0.68
N ILE A 33 2.13 -1.10 0.58
CA ILE A 33 2.92 -0.48 1.64
C ILE A 33 3.81 -1.55 2.23
N THR A 34 5.13 -1.34 2.15
CA THR A 34 6.14 -2.28 2.63
C THR A 34 6.87 -1.68 3.82
N PRO A 35 6.86 -2.35 4.98
CA PRO A 35 7.66 -1.90 6.12
C PRO A 35 9.14 -2.24 5.87
N ILE A 36 10.01 -1.24 6.04
CA ILE A 36 11.46 -1.41 5.88
C ILE A 36 12.13 -1.46 7.25
N HIS A 37 11.77 -0.53 8.13
CA HIS A 37 12.25 -0.43 9.50
C HIS A 37 11.09 -0.03 10.40
N ALA A 38 11.34 0.00 11.72
CA ALA A 38 10.33 0.38 12.69
C ALA A 38 9.69 1.76 12.40
N HIS A 39 10.45 2.67 11.80
CA HIS A 39 10.00 4.03 11.49
C HIS A 39 10.14 4.37 10.02
N LYS A 40 10.07 3.36 9.15
CA LYS A 40 10.21 3.60 7.72
C LYS A 40 9.30 2.66 6.94
N TYR A 41 8.37 3.23 6.21
CA TYR A 41 7.43 2.51 5.38
C TYR A 41 7.48 3.06 3.96
N VAL A 42 7.52 2.16 2.98
CA VAL A 42 7.54 2.53 1.56
C VAL A 42 6.17 2.27 0.97
N ALA A 43 5.53 3.32 0.50
CA ALA A 43 4.24 3.24 -0.17
C ALA A 43 4.44 3.38 -1.67
N LYS A 44 3.96 2.41 -2.44
CA LYS A 44 4.00 2.46 -3.90
C LYS A 44 2.57 2.59 -4.42
N VAL A 45 2.32 3.64 -5.18
CA VAL A 45 1.00 3.88 -5.78
C VAL A 45 1.23 4.21 -7.25
N SER A 46 0.71 3.37 -8.13
CA SER A 46 0.93 3.52 -9.57
C SER A 46 2.43 3.51 -9.90
N LYS A 47 2.96 4.59 -10.43
CA LYS A 47 4.40 4.71 -10.75
C LYS A 47 5.17 5.50 -9.69
N MET A 48 4.48 5.91 -8.62
CA MET A 48 5.10 6.74 -7.59
C MET A 48 5.49 5.93 -6.36
N THR A 49 6.55 6.35 -5.71
CA THR A 49 7.05 5.73 -4.49
C THR A 49 7.25 6.81 -3.43
N PHE A 50 6.72 6.54 -2.24
CA PHE A 50 6.83 7.46 -1.10
C PHE A 50 7.39 6.72 0.10
N THR A 51 8.11 7.46 0.94
CA THR A 51 8.61 6.94 2.20
C THR A 51 7.99 7.73 3.34
N THR A 52 7.44 7.03 4.32
CA THR A 52 6.83 7.66 5.49
C THR A 52 7.38 7.04 6.77
N PRO A 53 7.37 7.80 7.89
CA PRO A 53 7.84 7.26 9.17
C PRO A 53 6.81 6.39 9.88
N THR A 54 5.54 6.43 9.45
CA THR A 54 4.47 5.66 10.10
C THR A 54 3.60 4.95 9.07
N MET A 55 2.98 3.84 9.49
CA MET A 55 2.03 3.11 8.66
C MET A 55 0.80 3.98 8.37
N GLU A 56 0.33 4.73 9.35
CA GLU A 56 -0.82 5.62 9.16
C GLU A 56 -0.56 6.66 8.08
N GLY A 57 0.63 7.26 8.08
CA GLY A 57 1.02 8.21 7.04
C GLY A 57 1.03 7.58 5.66
N ALA A 58 1.55 6.35 5.56
CA ALA A 58 1.58 5.62 4.30
C ALA A 58 0.16 5.32 3.82
N GLU A 59 -0.71 4.86 4.71
CA GLU A 59 -2.10 4.57 4.37
C GLU A 59 -2.85 5.81 3.89
N LEU A 60 -2.64 6.94 4.55
CA LEU A 60 -3.27 8.21 4.15
C LEU A 60 -2.82 8.65 2.76
N LEU A 61 -1.53 8.50 2.46
CA LEU A 61 -1.00 8.82 1.14
C LEU A 61 -1.63 7.93 0.07
N VAL A 62 -1.67 6.63 0.30
CA VAL A 62 -2.25 5.67 -0.65
C VAL A 62 -3.72 5.99 -0.89
N GLN A 63 -4.49 6.19 0.18
CA GLN A 63 -5.92 6.50 0.06
C GLN A 63 -6.16 7.80 -0.69
N SER A 64 -5.34 8.81 -0.45
CA SER A 64 -5.42 10.10 -1.14
C SER A 64 -5.26 9.94 -2.64
N TYR A 65 -4.27 9.14 -3.05
CA TYR A 65 -4.04 8.89 -4.47
C TYR A 65 -5.12 8.05 -5.10
N LEU A 66 -5.61 7.04 -4.39
CA LEU A 66 -6.66 6.18 -4.93
C LEU A 66 -7.96 6.96 -5.13
N LYS A 67 -8.26 7.90 -4.25
CA LYS A 67 -9.43 8.78 -4.43
C LYS A 67 -9.34 9.63 -5.68
N ARG A 68 -8.13 10.07 -6.02
CA ARG A 68 -7.91 10.91 -7.21
C ARG A 68 -8.07 10.15 -8.51
N ARG A 69 -8.03 8.84 -8.48
CA ARG A 69 -8.17 8.01 -9.68
C ARG A 69 -9.61 7.91 -10.18
N VAL A 70 -10.54 8.23 -9.33
CA VAL A 70 -11.97 8.11 -9.65
C VAL A 70 -12.46 9.27 -10.50
#